data_2adcb61c4647b90eb3ecb0a0df9e4da8
#
_entry.id   2adcb61c4647b90eb3ecb0a0df9e4da8
#
_cell.length_a   1.000
_cell.length_b   1.000
_cell.length_c   1.000
_cell.angle_alpha   90.00
_cell.angle_beta   90.00
_cell.angle_gamma   90.00
#
_symmetry.space_group_name_H-M   'P 1'
#
loop_
_entity.id
_entity.type
_entity.pdbx_description
1 polymer ?
#
loop_
_entity_poly.entity_id
_entity_poly.type
_entity_poly.pdbx_seq_one_letter_code
_entity_poly.pdbx_strand_id
1 'polypeptide(L)'
;RISARIGPLKLRELQGGAAARQQLIARNMAKLTEKMGPQHNRLFLVGGSWRALARIDMERRAYPLHVIHEYRMDKDAVQKTAAFLRQSDPEKLRIKCGISGARMALLPYAIEVLDALVESFTPIDIALSSYGIREGLLYEQMSKKLRKKDPLIEACAFAEMKDARAPGFG
;
A
#
# COMPACT_ATOMS: atom_id res chain seq x y z
N ARG A 1 8.61 2.71 -17.28
CA ARG A 1 8.76 1.80 -16.13
C ARG A 1 10.13 1.99 -15.51
N ILE A 2 10.20 2.30 -14.21
CA ILE A 2 11.43 2.55 -13.48
C ILE A 2 11.48 1.55 -12.33
N SER A 3 12.67 0.99 -12.05
CA SER A 3 12.90 0.09 -10.92
C SER A 3 13.92 0.71 -9.97
N ALA A 4 13.58 0.72 -8.68
CA ALA A 4 14.46 1.16 -7.60
C ALA A 4 14.74 -0.03 -6.65
N ARG A 5 16.00 -0.19 -6.24
CA ARG A 5 16.41 -1.31 -5.39
C ARG A 5 16.30 -0.97 -3.90
N ILE A 6 15.13 -0.50 -3.47
CA ILE A 6 14.82 -0.06 -2.10
C ILE A 6 13.65 -0.82 -1.47
N GLY A 7 13.40 -2.05 -1.93
CA GLY A 7 12.36 -2.89 -1.31
C GLY A 7 12.67 -3.18 0.16
N PRO A 8 11.64 -3.27 1.04
CA PRO A 8 11.82 -3.45 2.48
C PRO A 8 12.68 -4.65 2.88
N LEU A 9 12.57 -5.76 2.15
CA LEU A 9 13.41 -6.94 2.39
C LEU A 9 14.89 -6.62 2.18
N LYS A 10 15.22 -5.94 1.08
CA LYS A 10 16.61 -5.54 0.78
C LYS A 10 17.16 -4.56 1.81
N LEU A 11 16.33 -3.62 2.26
CA LEU A 11 16.74 -2.66 3.29
C LEU A 11 17.01 -3.33 4.64
N ARG A 12 16.25 -4.36 4.98
CA ARG A 12 16.49 -5.17 6.19
C ARG A 12 17.82 -5.88 6.16
N GLU A 13 18.24 -6.38 4.99
CA GLU A 13 19.49 -7.16 4.81
C GLU A 13 20.70 -6.26 4.60
N LEU A 14 20.50 -4.94 4.44
CA LEU A 14 21.61 -4.01 4.18
C LEU A 14 22.51 -3.85 5.41
N GLN A 15 23.80 -4.06 5.21
CA GLN A 15 24.82 -3.79 6.23
C GLN A 15 25.04 -2.27 6.38
N GLY A 16 25.42 -1.81 7.59
CA GLY A 16 25.69 -0.40 7.88
C GLY A 16 24.54 0.35 8.55
N GLY A 17 23.47 -0.36 8.94
CA GLY A 17 22.42 0.19 9.80
C GLY A 17 21.56 1.27 9.14
N ALA A 18 21.04 2.19 9.95
CA ALA A 18 20.12 3.23 9.51
C ALA A 18 20.76 4.22 8.52
N ALA A 19 22.01 4.62 8.75
CA ALA A 19 22.71 5.56 7.88
C ALA A 19 22.88 5.04 6.45
N ALA A 20 23.27 3.77 6.30
CA ALA A 20 23.42 3.14 5.01
C ALA A 20 22.07 3.03 4.27
N ARG A 21 20.98 2.71 5.00
CA ARG A 21 19.62 2.68 4.42
C ARG A 21 19.18 4.04 3.92
N GLN A 22 19.34 5.08 4.74
CA GLN A 22 19.00 6.46 4.38
C GLN A 22 19.77 6.92 3.13
N GLN A 23 21.08 6.65 3.07
CA GLN A 23 21.89 6.99 1.91
C GLN A 23 21.42 6.24 0.63
N LEU A 24 21.09 4.94 0.75
CA LEU A 24 20.58 4.15 -0.37
C LEU A 24 19.22 4.68 -0.85
N ILE A 25 18.31 4.98 0.08
CA ILE A 25 17.00 5.55 -0.22
C ILE A 25 17.16 6.90 -0.90
N ALA A 26 17.92 7.83 -0.33
CA ALA A 26 18.15 9.16 -0.88
C ALA A 26 18.69 9.13 -2.31
N ARG A 27 19.68 8.26 -2.58
CA ARG A 27 20.23 8.07 -3.94
C ARG A 27 19.18 7.57 -4.93
N ASN A 28 18.29 6.68 -4.50
CA ASN A 28 17.22 6.19 -5.38
C ASN A 28 16.11 7.22 -5.58
N MET A 29 15.78 8.01 -4.55
CA MET A 29 14.82 9.11 -4.68
C MET A 29 15.32 10.17 -5.67
N ALA A 30 16.58 10.58 -5.60
CA ALA A 30 17.17 11.52 -6.55
C ALA A 30 17.03 11.04 -8.01
N LYS A 31 17.31 9.75 -8.26
CA LYS A 31 17.11 9.15 -9.60
C LYS A 31 15.64 9.08 -10.04
N LEU A 32 14.72 8.86 -9.09
CA LEU A 32 13.30 8.81 -9.40
C LEU A 32 12.76 10.20 -9.72
N THR A 33 13.11 11.22 -8.93
CA THR A 33 12.69 12.60 -9.16
C THR A 33 13.22 13.17 -10.46
N GLU A 34 14.48 12.86 -10.81
CA GLU A 34 15.07 13.24 -12.11
C GLU A 34 14.25 12.72 -13.29
N LYS A 35 13.78 11.45 -13.20
CA LYS A 35 13.06 10.79 -14.30
C LYS A 35 11.56 11.07 -14.34
N MET A 36 10.93 11.31 -13.19
CA MET A 36 9.48 11.39 -13.08
C MET A 36 8.99 12.84 -12.87
N GLY A 37 9.89 13.74 -12.51
CA GLY A 37 9.54 15.09 -12.06
C GLY A 37 9.04 15.10 -10.61
N PRO A 38 8.98 16.30 -10.00
CA PRO A 38 8.79 16.43 -8.55
C PRO A 38 7.33 16.44 -8.08
N GLN A 39 6.35 16.59 -8.96
CA GLN A 39 4.97 16.83 -8.54
C GLN A 39 4.01 15.74 -9.03
N HIS A 40 3.40 15.06 -8.07
CA HIS A 40 2.36 14.07 -8.30
C HIS A 40 1.22 14.31 -7.32
N ASN A 41 0.00 14.49 -7.82
CA ASN A 41 -1.17 14.74 -6.97
C ASN A 41 -1.51 13.55 -6.08
N ARG A 42 -1.28 12.32 -6.57
CA ARG A 42 -1.60 11.11 -5.84
C ARG A 42 -0.51 10.04 -5.97
N LEU A 43 -0.19 9.41 -4.85
CA LEU A 43 0.70 8.26 -4.79
C LEU A 43 -0.13 6.98 -4.60
N PHE A 44 -0.08 6.06 -5.56
CA PHE A 44 -0.72 4.76 -5.43
C PHE A 44 0.25 3.73 -4.85
N LEU A 45 -0.08 3.18 -3.69
CA LEU A 45 0.70 2.15 -3.02
C LEU A 45 0.13 0.76 -3.30
N VAL A 46 0.95 -0.11 -3.89
CA VAL A 46 0.59 -1.48 -4.27
C VAL A 46 1.53 -2.46 -3.60
N GLY A 47 1.02 -3.38 -2.80
CA GLY A 47 1.81 -4.43 -2.17
C GLY A 47 1.47 -4.73 -0.71
N GLY A 48 2.04 -5.82 -0.20
CA GLY A 48 1.67 -6.38 1.09
C GLY A 48 2.03 -5.50 2.30
N SER A 49 3.18 -4.83 2.27
CA SER A 49 3.61 -3.93 3.36
C SER A 49 2.69 -2.70 3.44
N TRP A 50 2.30 -2.15 2.31
CA TRP A 50 1.39 -1.00 2.26
C TRP A 50 -0.01 -1.35 2.75
N ARG A 51 -0.52 -2.52 2.39
CA ARG A 51 -1.80 -3.03 2.92
C ARG A 51 -1.76 -3.27 4.43
N ALA A 52 -0.62 -3.72 4.95
CA ALA A 52 -0.44 -3.87 6.39
C ALA A 52 -0.42 -2.50 7.09
N LEU A 53 0.26 -1.50 6.52
CA LEU A 53 0.25 -0.12 7.03
C LEU A 53 -1.18 0.46 7.06
N ALA A 54 -1.96 0.26 6.00
CA ALA A 54 -3.36 0.70 5.95
C ALA A 54 -4.21 0.07 7.07
N ARG A 55 -4.06 -1.22 7.34
CA ARG A 55 -4.77 -1.89 8.43
C ARG A 55 -4.42 -1.31 9.80
N ILE A 56 -3.15 -0.97 10.01
CA ILE A 56 -2.71 -0.32 11.25
C ILE A 56 -3.29 1.08 11.37
N ASP A 57 -3.35 1.86 10.30
CA ASP A 57 -3.97 3.18 10.31
C ASP A 57 -5.47 3.10 10.57
N MET A 58 -6.17 2.15 9.93
CA MET A 58 -7.59 1.88 10.20
C MET A 58 -7.82 1.54 11.67
N GLU A 59 -6.99 0.69 12.25
CA GLU A 59 -7.07 0.32 13.67
C GLU A 59 -6.83 1.54 14.57
N ARG A 60 -5.77 2.31 14.32
CA ARG A 60 -5.45 3.53 15.07
C ARG A 60 -6.58 4.55 15.06
N ARG A 61 -7.29 4.68 13.94
CA ARG A 61 -8.39 5.63 13.74
C ARG A 61 -9.75 5.07 14.12
N ALA A 62 -9.84 3.83 14.57
CA ALA A 62 -11.12 3.10 14.73
C ALA A 62 -12.01 3.25 13.47
N TYR A 63 -11.40 3.09 12.29
CA TYR A 63 -12.06 3.28 11.00
C TYR A 63 -13.11 2.18 10.77
N PRO A 64 -14.38 2.53 10.51
CA PRO A 64 -15.47 1.56 10.55
C PRO A 64 -15.44 0.55 9.38
N LEU A 65 -14.82 0.93 8.25
CA LEU A 65 -14.76 0.09 7.05
C LEU A 65 -13.38 -0.52 6.87
N HIS A 66 -13.26 -1.84 6.91
CA HIS A 66 -11.98 -2.53 6.71
C HIS A 66 -11.67 -2.83 5.23
N VAL A 67 -12.05 -1.90 4.32
CA VAL A 67 -11.79 -1.98 2.89
C VAL A 67 -10.50 -1.25 2.55
N ILE A 68 -9.51 -1.99 2.06
CA ILE A 68 -8.17 -1.45 1.75
C ILE A 68 -8.14 -0.74 0.40
N HIS A 69 -8.90 -1.22 -0.59
CA HIS A 69 -8.90 -0.62 -1.92
C HIS A 69 -9.43 0.81 -1.87
N GLU A 70 -8.69 1.74 -2.45
CA GLU A 70 -8.94 3.19 -2.38
C GLU A 70 -8.94 3.79 -0.95
N TYR A 71 -8.46 3.04 0.06
CA TYR A 71 -8.21 3.64 1.36
C TYR A 71 -7.17 4.75 1.23
N ARG A 72 -7.46 5.92 1.80
CA ARG A 72 -6.64 7.11 1.62
C ARG A 72 -5.99 7.59 2.91
N MET A 73 -4.75 7.98 2.76
CA MET A 73 -3.94 8.59 3.81
C MET A 73 -3.33 9.88 3.27
N ASP A 74 -3.14 10.85 4.11
CA ASP A 74 -2.29 12.01 3.88
C ASP A 74 -0.94 11.83 4.58
N LYS A 75 -0.05 12.80 4.43
CA LYS A 75 1.27 12.80 5.09
C LYS A 75 1.16 12.68 6.62
N ASP A 76 0.22 13.40 7.22
CA ASP A 76 0.01 13.40 8.66
C ASP A 76 -0.46 12.03 9.16
N ALA A 77 -1.39 11.38 8.45
CA ALA A 77 -1.84 10.02 8.76
C ALA A 77 -0.68 9.02 8.71
N VAL A 78 0.21 9.11 7.72
CA VAL A 78 1.41 8.25 7.63
C VAL A 78 2.30 8.43 8.85
N GLN A 79 2.61 9.67 9.23
CA GLN A 79 3.47 9.98 10.37
C GLN A 79 2.85 9.49 11.69
N LYS A 80 1.56 9.75 11.91
CA LYS A 80 0.83 9.27 13.10
C LYS A 80 0.79 7.75 13.17
N THR A 81 0.63 7.07 12.04
CA THR A 81 0.62 5.61 11.99
C THR A 81 2.00 5.02 12.26
N ALA A 82 3.06 5.66 11.75
CA ALA A 82 4.43 5.28 12.06
C ALA A 82 4.76 5.47 13.54
N ALA A 83 4.29 6.56 14.16
CA ALA A 83 4.45 6.80 15.60
C ALA A 83 3.67 5.77 16.43
N PHE A 84 2.43 5.50 16.06
CA PHE A 84 1.59 4.48 16.71
C PHE A 84 2.22 3.10 16.65
N LEU A 85 2.77 2.70 15.50
CA LEU A 85 3.47 1.43 15.35
C LEU A 85 4.68 1.32 16.30
N ARG A 86 5.47 2.39 16.43
CA ARG A 86 6.64 2.42 17.33
C ARG A 86 6.30 2.33 18.82
N GLN A 87 5.13 2.82 19.21
CA GLN A 87 4.66 2.85 20.59
C GLN A 87 3.83 1.61 20.98
N SER A 88 3.38 0.84 20.01
CA SER A 88 2.52 -0.33 20.22
C SER A 88 3.35 -1.60 20.42
N ASP A 89 2.77 -2.56 21.15
CA ASP A 89 3.29 -3.94 21.19
C ASP A 89 3.12 -4.57 19.79
N PRO A 90 4.21 -4.96 19.12
CA PRO A 90 4.15 -5.45 17.75
C PRO A 90 3.31 -6.73 17.60
N GLU A 91 3.35 -7.63 18.59
CA GLU A 91 2.61 -8.89 18.50
C GLU A 91 1.11 -8.69 18.70
N LYS A 92 0.71 -7.86 19.67
CA LYS A 92 -0.71 -7.52 19.86
C LYS A 92 -1.27 -6.83 18.64
N LEU A 93 -0.53 -5.86 18.08
CA LEU A 93 -0.95 -5.12 16.89
C LEU A 93 -1.02 -6.03 15.66
N ARG A 94 -0.06 -6.93 15.50
CA ARG A 94 -0.03 -7.94 14.43
C ARG A 94 -1.28 -8.81 14.44
N ILE A 95 -1.63 -9.36 15.59
CA ILE A 95 -2.81 -10.21 15.76
C ILE A 95 -4.08 -9.41 15.48
N LYS A 96 -4.22 -8.23 16.08
CA LYS A 96 -5.40 -7.37 15.95
C LYS A 96 -5.66 -6.94 14.51
N CYS A 97 -4.60 -6.61 13.76
CA CYS A 97 -4.70 -6.18 12.37
C CYS A 97 -4.66 -7.34 11.35
N GLY A 98 -4.54 -8.59 11.78
CA GLY A 98 -4.44 -9.75 10.88
C GLY A 98 -3.21 -9.69 9.95
N ILE A 99 -2.05 -9.25 10.47
CA ILE A 99 -0.81 -9.08 9.73
C ILE A 99 0.10 -10.29 10.00
N SER A 100 0.73 -10.86 8.95
CA SER A 100 1.72 -11.93 9.16
C SER A 100 3.00 -11.38 9.81
N GLY A 101 3.68 -12.21 10.62
CA GLY A 101 4.93 -11.83 11.29
C GLY A 101 6.00 -11.33 10.31
N ALA A 102 6.15 -12.00 9.17
CA ALA A 102 7.09 -11.58 8.13
C ALA A 102 6.81 -10.17 7.58
N ARG A 103 5.54 -9.79 7.45
CA ARG A 103 5.16 -8.42 7.03
C ARG A 103 5.36 -7.41 8.13
N MET A 104 5.03 -7.77 9.37
CA MET A 104 5.23 -6.89 10.52
C MET A 104 6.70 -6.50 10.66
N ALA A 105 7.61 -7.46 10.52
CA ALA A 105 9.06 -7.24 10.57
C ALA A 105 9.60 -6.34 9.43
N LEU A 106 8.86 -6.18 8.33
CA LEU A 106 9.26 -5.34 7.20
C LEU A 106 8.66 -3.92 7.24
N LEU A 107 7.68 -3.67 8.08
CA LEU A 107 6.98 -2.39 8.14
C LEU A 107 7.90 -1.19 8.45
N PRO A 108 8.84 -1.25 9.40
CA PRO A 108 9.72 -0.12 9.66
C PRO A 108 10.50 0.34 8.41
N TYR A 109 10.99 -0.62 7.62
CA TYR A 109 11.71 -0.34 6.38
C TYR A 109 10.80 0.18 5.26
N ALA A 110 9.56 -0.30 5.21
CA ALA A 110 8.56 0.23 4.28
C ALA A 110 8.23 1.69 4.60
N ILE A 111 8.09 2.04 5.88
CA ILE A 111 7.84 3.41 6.34
C ILE A 111 9.01 4.33 5.95
N GLU A 112 10.26 3.92 6.14
CA GLU A 112 11.43 4.71 5.71
C GLU A 112 11.35 5.07 4.20
N VAL A 113 10.93 4.12 3.36
CA VAL A 113 10.74 4.36 1.93
C VAL A 113 9.55 5.27 1.65
N LEU A 114 8.45 5.09 2.36
CA LEU A 114 7.24 5.90 2.18
C LEU A 114 7.48 7.35 2.58
N ASP A 115 8.14 7.59 3.70
CA ASP A 115 8.51 8.94 4.14
C ASP A 115 9.34 9.65 3.07
N ALA A 116 10.36 8.96 2.52
CA ALA A 116 11.18 9.51 1.45
C ALA A 116 10.39 9.77 0.14
N LEU A 117 9.43 8.91 -0.21
CA LEU A 117 8.55 9.13 -1.36
C LEU A 117 7.65 10.36 -1.14
N VAL A 118 7.06 10.47 0.05
CA VAL A 118 6.18 11.60 0.40
C VAL A 118 6.96 12.92 0.41
N GLU A 119 8.17 12.93 0.92
CA GLU A 119 9.04 14.12 0.90
C GLU A 119 9.48 14.50 -0.52
N SER A 120 9.83 13.50 -1.34
CA SER A 120 10.35 13.75 -2.69
C SER A 120 9.27 14.17 -3.69
N PHE A 121 8.06 13.62 -3.57
CA PHE A 121 6.98 13.83 -4.55
C PHE A 121 5.82 14.68 -4.04
N THR A 122 5.78 15.00 -2.75
CA THR A 122 4.76 15.86 -2.12
C THR A 122 3.33 15.59 -2.58
N PRO A 123 2.86 14.32 -2.55
CA PRO A 123 1.51 14.00 -3.01
C PRO A 123 0.46 14.66 -2.11
N ILE A 124 -0.68 15.04 -2.67
CA ILE A 124 -1.84 15.55 -1.91
C ILE A 124 -2.43 14.42 -1.08
N ASP A 125 -2.56 13.23 -1.67
CA ASP A 125 -3.01 12.03 -0.98
C ASP A 125 -2.27 10.76 -1.43
N ILE A 126 -2.41 9.73 -0.61
CA ILE A 126 -1.84 8.41 -0.83
C ILE A 126 -3.00 7.42 -0.85
N ALA A 127 -3.20 6.73 -1.97
CA ALA A 127 -4.24 5.72 -2.12
C ALA A 127 -3.65 4.31 -2.08
N LEU A 128 -4.29 3.42 -1.33
CA LEU A 128 -3.88 2.02 -1.20
C LEU A 128 -4.63 1.16 -2.22
N SER A 129 -3.93 0.23 -2.88
CA SER A 129 -4.56 -0.72 -3.80
C SER A 129 -4.55 -2.14 -3.25
N SER A 130 -5.71 -2.79 -3.29
CA SER A 130 -5.82 -4.23 -3.08
C SER A 130 -5.33 -5.02 -4.28
N TYR A 131 -5.33 -4.42 -5.46
CA TYR A 131 -4.89 -5.03 -6.71
C TYR A 131 -3.39 -4.87 -6.92
N GLY A 132 -2.79 -5.82 -7.62
CA GLY A 132 -1.37 -5.85 -7.91
C GLY A 132 -1.09 -6.26 -9.35
N ILE A 133 0.15 -6.67 -9.62
CA ILE A 133 0.60 -7.08 -10.96
C ILE A 133 -0.23 -8.24 -11.52
N ARG A 134 -0.64 -9.18 -10.67
CA ARG A 134 -1.44 -10.35 -11.09
C ARG A 134 -2.79 -9.94 -11.63
N GLU A 135 -3.48 -9.09 -10.91
CA GLU A 135 -4.77 -8.54 -11.30
C GLU A 135 -4.64 -7.68 -12.57
N GLY A 136 -3.56 -6.90 -12.68
CA GLY A 136 -3.25 -6.12 -13.87
C GLY A 136 -3.01 -6.98 -15.12
N LEU A 137 -2.30 -8.10 -14.99
CA LEU A 137 -2.09 -9.05 -16.09
C LEU A 137 -3.40 -9.72 -16.54
N LEU A 138 -4.26 -10.09 -15.58
CA LEU A 138 -5.59 -10.63 -15.91
C LEU A 138 -6.44 -9.59 -16.63
N TYR A 139 -6.44 -8.34 -16.15
CA TYR A 139 -7.15 -7.24 -16.77
C TYR A 139 -6.66 -6.97 -18.21
N GLU A 140 -5.35 -7.04 -18.44
CA GLU A 140 -4.77 -6.85 -19.78
C GLU A 140 -5.25 -7.90 -20.79
N GLN A 141 -5.53 -9.13 -20.34
CA GLN A 141 -6.05 -10.21 -21.17
C GLN A 141 -7.57 -10.16 -21.40
N MET A 142 -8.29 -9.36 -20.64
CA MET A 142 -9.72 -9.19 -20.84
C MET A 142 -10.03 -8.50 -22.17
N SER A 143 -11.15 -8.87 -22.80
CA SER A 143 -11.65 -8.18 -23.99
C SER A 143 -11.90 -6.70 -23.70
N LYS A 144 -11.81 -5.85 -24.73
CA LYS A 144 -12.11 -4.40 -24.60
C LYS A 144 -13.51 -4.13 -24.03
N LYS A 145 -14.48 -5.01 -24.32
CA LYS A 145 -15.85 -4.93 -23.81
C LYS A 145 -15.88 -5.16 -22.28
N LEU A 146 -15.19 -6.19 -21.79
CA LEU A 146 -15.08 -6.48 -20.35
C LEU A 146 -14.34 -5.40 -19.59
N ARG A 147 -13.25 -4.86 -20.14
CA ARG A 147 -12.48 -3.77 -19.50
C ARG A 147 -13.24 -2.47 -19.31
N LYS A 148 -14.33 -2.27 -20.05
CA LYS A 148 -15.21 -1.09 -19.90
C LYS A 148 -16.27 -1.25 -18.80
N LYS A 149 -16.48 -2.46 -18.30
CA LYS A 149 -17.41 -2.71 -17.22
C LYS A 149 -16.78 -2.28 -15.88
N ASP A 150 -17.62 -1.84 -14.96
CA ASP A 150 -17.19 -1.51 -13.60
C ASP A 150 -16.83 -2.80 -12.85
N PRO A 151 -15.58 -2.97 -12.39
CA PRO A 151 -15.16 -4.18 -11.70
C PRO A 151 -15.93 -4.46 -10.40
N LEU A 152 -16.39 -3.41 -9.72
CA LEU A 152 -17.17 -3.54 -8.49
C LEU A 152 -18.57 -4.09 -8.78
N ILE A 153 -19.24 -3.54 -9.78
CA ILE A 153 -20.56 -4.01 -10.21
C ILE A 153 -20.48 -5.47 -10.69
N GLU A 154 -19.47 -5.82 -11.49
CA GLU A 154 -19.27 -7.20 -11.95
C GLU A 154 -18.97 -8.16 -10.80
N ALA A 155 -18.20 -7.73 -9.79
CA ALA A 155 -17.92 -8.53 -8.60
C ALA A 155 -19.18 -8.74 -7.75
N CYS A 156 -20.01 -7.73 -7.58
CA CYS A 156 -21.30 -7.83 -6.89
C CYS A 156 -22.25 -8.77 -7.63
N ALA A 157 -22.38 -8.61 -8.94
CA ALA A 157 -23.21 -9.48 -9.77
C ALA A 157 -22.74 -10.95 -9.74
N PHE A 158 -21.41 -11.19 -9.71
CA PHE A 158 -20.86 -12.52 -9.56
C PHE A 158 -21.15 -13.14 -8.19
N ALA A 159 -21.00 -12.36 -7.12
CA ALA A 159 -21.29 -12.79 -5.76
C ALA A 159 -22.78 -13.11 -5.60
N GLU A 160 -23.67 -12.26 -6.13
CA GLU A 160 -25.10 -12.48 -6.14
C GLU A 160 -25.46 -13.79 -6.86
N MET A 161 -24.93 -13.99 -8.05
CA MET A 161 -25.21 -15.19 -8.85
C MET A 161 -24.75 -16.47 -8.14
N LYS A 162 -23.67 -16.40 -7.34
CA LYS A 162 -23.10 -17.55 -6.62
C LYS A 162 -23.80 -17.83 -5.30
N ASP A 163 -24.11 -16.81 -4.53
CA ASP A 163 -24.42 -16.92 -3.10
C ASP A 163 -25.87 -16.50 -2.75
N ALA A 164 -26.58 -15.82 -3.65
CA ALA A 164 -27.97 -15.42 -3.41
C ALA A 164 -28.95 -16.57 -3.55
N ARG A 165 -29.94 -16.64 -2.64
CA ARG A 165 -31.04 -17.62 -2.70
C ARG A 165 -31.95 -17.40 -3.92
N ALA A 166 -32.07 -16.17 -4.38
CA ALA A 166 -32.78 -15.78 -5.60
C ALA A 166 -32.01 -14.70 -6.33
N PRO A 167 -31.53 -14.92 -7.57
CA PRO A 167 -30.87 -13.91 -8.38
C PRO A 167 -31.79 -12.70 -8.63
N GLY A 168 -31.23 -11.49 -8.60
CA GLY A 168 -31.98 -10.25 -8.83
C GLY A 168 -32.51 -9.56 -7.57
N PHE A 169 -32.08 -9.99 -6.39
CA PHE A 169 -32.45 -9.38 -5.10
C PHE A 169 -31.34 -8.48 -4.50
N GLY A 170 -30.22 -8.31 -5.19
CA GLY A 170 -29.09 -7.50 -4.76
C GLY A 170 -29.09 -6.08 -5.32
#